data_3ffac964279c90be464e31d5a487365d
#
_entry.id   3ffac964279c90be464e31d5a487365d
#
_cell.length_a   1.000
_cell.length_b   1.000
_cell.length_c   1.000
_cell.angle_alpha   90.00
_cell.angle_beta   90.00
_cell.angle_gamma   90.00
#
_symmetry.space_group_name_H-M   'P 1'
#
loop_
_entity.id
_entity.type
_entity.pdbx_description
1 polymer ?
#
loop_
_entity_poly.entity_id
_entity_poly.type
_entity_poly.pdbx_seq_one_letter_code
_entity_poly.pdbx_strand_id
1 'polypeptide(L)'
;MARWQTSEEQKFHHSVYVILLDNVVAKHPSVLRANPRRDPLKSCVYVGMTGLPVDHRFENHKNGYKSAWVVRKYGVRLIPELYEHLNPMPFEAATQMEIELAEDLRAEGYTVTGGR
;
A
#
# COMPACT_ATOMS: atom_id res chain seq x y z
N MET A 1 23.52 22.34 14.14
CA MET A 1 24.20 21.23 13.46
C MET A 1 23.31 19.99 13.51
N ALA A 2 23.13 19.44 14.69
CA ALA A 2 22.27 18.25 14.83
C ALA A 2 20.85 18.50 14.31
N ARG A 3 20.39 19.73 14.43
CA ARG A 3 19.03 20.10 14.05
C ARG A 3 18.74 19.88 12.56
N TRP A 4 19.64 20.32 11.69
CA TRP A 4 19.39 20.17 10.27
C TRP A 4 19.58 18.71 9.83
N GLN A 5 20.43 17.94 10.51
CA GLN A 5 20.57 16.51 10.25
C GLN A 5 19.26 15.77 10.58
N THR A 6 18.66 16.12 11.72
CA THR A 6 17.38 15.58 12.12
C THR A 6 16.31 15.89 11.09
N SER A 7 16.35 17.12 10.55
CA SER A 7 15.40 17.54 9.53
C SER A 7 15.55 16.71 8.24
N GLU A 8 16.80 16.41 7.85
CA GLU A 8 17.06 15.58 6.69
C GLU A 8 16.55 14.15 6.92
N GLU A 9 16.76 13.61 8.10
CA GLU A 9 16.25 12.28 8.44
C GLU A 9 14.73 12.25 8.37
N GLN A 10 14.05 13.31 8.85
CA GLN A 10 12.62 13.39 8.84
C GLN A 10 12.03 13.42 7.44
N LYS A 11 12.78 13.92 6.45
CA LYS A 11 12.33 13.96 5.08
C LYS A 11 12.14 12.56 4.49
N PHE A 12 12.81 11.56 5.02
CA PHE A 12 12.79 10.19 4.52
C PHE A 12 12.15 9.26 5.53
N HIS A 13 11.02 9.67 6.09
CA HIS A 13 10.30 8.91 7.11
C HIS A 13 9.09 8.15 6.60
N HIS A 14 8.76 8.32 5.32
CA HIS A 14 7.54 7.72 4.80
C HIS A 14 7.84 6.58 3.86
N SER A 15 6.95 5.62 3.84
CA SER A 15 7.08 4.42 3.02
C SER A 15 5.76 4.10 2.36
N VAL A 16 5.82 3.61 1.13
CA VAL A 16 4.68 2.97 0.49
C VAL A 16 4.76 1.48 0.76
N TYR A 17 3.63 0.80 0.68
CA TYR A 17 3.59 -0.63 0.92
C TYR A 17 2.46 -1.27 0.14
N VAL A 18 2.56 -2.57 -0.06
CA VAL A 18 1.55 -3.37 -0.73
C VAL A 18 1.26 -4.59 0.12
N ILE A 19 -0.01 -4.85 0.36
CA ILE A 19 -0.48 -5.99 1.14
C ILE A 19 -1.21 -6.95 0.21
N LEU A 20 -0.86 -8.23 0.28
CA LEU A 20 -1.60 -9.26 -0.42
C LEU A 20 -2.96 -9.45 0.27
N LEU A 21 -4.01 -9.50 -0.53
CA LEU A 21 -5.38 -9.73 -0.04
C LEU A 21 -5.87 -11.10 -0.52
N ASP A 22 -6.76 -11.68 0.25
CA ASP A 22 -7.49 -12.86 -0.18
C ASP A 22 -8.27 -12.52 -1.45
N ASN A 23 -8.26 -13.43 -2.43
CA ASN A 23 -8.92 -13.21 -3.71
C ASN A 23 -10.43 -13.02 -3.59
N VAL A 24 -11.02 -13.45 -2.49
CA VAL A 24 -12.45 -13.28 -2.22
C VAL A 24 -12.87 -11.81 -2.23
N VAL A 25 -11.91 -10.88 -2.00
CA VAL A 25 -12.21 -9.45 -2.07
C VAL A 25 -12.77 -9.05 -3.44
N ALA A 26 -12.41 -9.77 -4.49
CA ALA A 26 -12.88 -9.48 -5.84
C ALA A 26 -14.38 -9.75 -6.05
N LYS A 27 -15.06 -10.34 -5.07
CA LYS A 27 -16.52 -10.50 -5.16
C LYS A 27 -17.26 -9.18 -4.96
N HIS A 28 -16.61 -8.17 -4.41
CA HIS A 28 -17.24 -6.88 -4.16
C HIS A 28 -17.35 -6.08 -5.46
N PRO A 29 -18.57 -5.67 -5.88
CA PRO A 29 -18.73 -4.93 -7.14
C PRO A 29 -17.89 -3.66 -7.23
N SER A 30 -17.70 -2.95 -6.09
CA SER A 30 -16.90 -1.74 -6.09
C SER A 30 -15.43 -2.01 -6.43
N VAL A 31 -14.93 -3.17 -6.00
CA VAL A 31 -13.55 -3.57 -6.30
C VAL A 31 -13.42 -3.88 -7.80
N LEU A 32 -14.39 -4.59 -8.34
CA LEU A 32 -14.40 -4.91 -9.78
C LEU A 32 -14.50 -3.65 -10.63
N ARG A 33 -15.35 -2.70 -10.23
CA ARG A 33 -15.52 -1.45 -10.96
C ARG A 33 -14.23 -0.63 -11.00
N ALA A 34 -13.45 -0.68 -9.93
CA ALA A 34 -12.18 0.04 -9.86
C ALA A 34 -11.07 -0.64 -10.67
N ASN A 35 -11.30 -1.88 -11.11
CA ASN A 35 -10.28 -2.68 -11.78
C ASN A 35 -10.84 -3.36 -13.02
N PRO A 36 -11.31 -2.57 -14.02
CA PRO A 36 -12.01 -3.14 -15.18
C PRO A 36 -11.12 -4.02 -16.06
N ARG A 37 -9.81 -3.86 -15.98
CA ARG A 37 -8.87 -4.64 -16.80
C ARG A 37 -8.05 -5.63 -15.98
N ARG A 38 -8.58 -6.02 -14.82
CA ARG A 38 -7.87 -6.95 -13.96
C ARG A 38 -7.70 -8.31 -14.64
N ASP A 39 -6.59 -8.97 -14.30
CA ASP A 39 -6.34 -10.35 -14.67
C ASP A 39 -6.76 -11.22 -13.48
N PRO A 40 -7.79 -12.07 -13.63
CA PRO A 40 -8.25 -12.91 -12.51
C PRO A 40 -7.18 -13.87 -11.97
N LEU A 41 -6.11 -14.11 -12.75
CA LEU A 41 -5.02 -14.98 -12.31
C LEU A 41 -3.98 -14.24 -11.48
N LYS A 42 -4.06 -12.90 -11.44
CA LYS A 42 -3.14 -12.11 -10.63
C LYS A 42 -3.78 -11.76 -9.28
N SER A 43 -2.91 -11.47 -8.32
CA SER A 43 -3.32 -11.24 -6.94
C SER A 43 -4.18 -9.99 -6.76
N CYS A 44 -4.95 -10.00 -5.69
CA CYS A 44 -5.63 -8.81 -5.17
C CYS A 44 -4.70 -8.18 -4.14
N VAL A 45 -4.57 -6.86 -4.16
CA VAL A 45 -3.65 -6.13 -3.29
C VAL A 45 -4.26 -4.85 -2.75
N TYR A 46 -3.66 -4.36 -1.66
CA TYR A 46 -3.95 -3.04 -1.09
C TYR A 46 -2.67 -2.23 -1.11
N VAL A 47 -2.75 -1.01 -1.63
CA VAL A 47 -1.61 -0.09 -1.68
C VAL A 47 -1.84 1.03 -0.67
N GLY A 48 -0.83 1.33 0.13
CA GLY A 48 -0.91 2.38 1.13
C GLY A 48 0.42 3.09 1.34
N MET A 49 0.40 4.07 2.24
CA MET A 49 1.62 4.74 2.68
C MET A 49 1.55 4.96 4.17
N THR A 50 2.70 5.12 4.81
CA THR A 50 2.77 5.28 6.25
C THR A 50 4.03 6.01 6.66
N GLY A 51 3.94 6.72 7.81
CA GLY A 51 5.12 7.28 8.47
C GLY A 51 5.69 6.34 9.54
N LEU A 52 5.06 5.19 9.74
CA LEU A 52 5.50 4.17 10.69
C LEU A 52 6.31 3.12 9.94
N PRO A 53 7.09 2.28 10.67
CA PRO A 53 7.63 1.09 10.05
C PRO A 53 6.52 0.28 9.40
N VAL A 54 6.75 -0.23 8.21
CA VAL A 54 5.70 -0.88 7.42
C VAL A 54 5.10 -2.08 8.17
N ASP A 55 5.94 -2.89 8.82
CA ASP A 55 5.45 -4.03 9.60
C ASP A 55 4.50 -3.59 10.70
N HIS A 56 4.81 -2.49 11.36
CA HIS A 56 3.98 -1.94 12.43
C HIS A 56 2.63 -1.47 11.87
N ARG A 57 2.65 -0.81 10.72
CA ARG A 57 1.42 -0.36 10.07
C ARG A 57 0.54 -1.55 9.68
N PHE A 58 1.16 -2.61 9.17
CA PHE A 58 0.42 -3.83 8.84
C PHE A 58 -0.26 -4.42 10.08
N GLU A 59 0.47 -4.48 11.20
CA GLU A 59 -0.12 -4.96 12.46
C GLU A 59 -1.31 -4.09 12.89
N ASN A 60 -1.17 -2.76 12.76
CA ASN A 60 -2.26 -1.85 13.07
C ASN A 60 -3.50 -2.14 12.21
N HIS A 61 -3.31 -2.39 10.93
CA HIS A 61 -4.40 -2.76 10.03
C HIS A 61 -5.10 -4.03 10.52
N LYS A 62 -4.32 -5.05 10.84
CA LYS A 62 -4.89 -6.34 11.25
C LYS A 62 -5.59 -6.25 12.58
N ASN A 63 -5.13 -5.38 13.46
CA ASN A 63 -5.73 -5.18 14.78
C ASN A 63 -6.89 -4.17 14.74
N GLY A 64 -7.18 -3.59 13.59
CA GLY A 64 -8.30 -2.66 13.43
C GLY A 64 -8.01 -1.23 13.82
N TYR A 65 -6.76 -0.88 14.12
CA TYR A 65 -6.40 0.48 14.49
C TYR A 65 -6.23 1.34 13.25
N LYS A 66 -7.15 2.30 13.04
CA LYS A 66 -7.17 3.18 11.87
C LYS A 66 -7.00 2.38 10.57
N SER A 67 -7.64 1.21 10.53
CA SER A 67 -7.40 0.25 9.45
C SER A 67 -8.33 0.46 8.26
N ALA A 68 -7.83 0.10 7.08
CA ALA A 68 -8.68 -0.08 5.93
C ALA A 68 -9.46 -1.39 6.11
N TRP A 69 -10.77 -1.35 5.88
CA TRP A 69 -11.60 -2.53 6.12
C TRP A 69 -11.20 -3.73 5.26
N VAL A 70 -10.74 -3.48 4.02
CA VAL A 70 -10.29 -4.57 3.14
C VAL A 70 -9.08 -5.29 3.70
N VAL A 71 -8.17 -4.57 4.34
CA VAL A 71 -6.97 -5.17 4.93
C VAL A 71 -7.33 -5.93 6.20
N ARG A 72 -8.16 -5.32 7.03
CA ARG A 72 -8.59 -5.98 8.28
C ARG A 72 -9.28 -7.30 7.98
N LYS A 73 -10.11 -7.34 6.94
CA LYS A 73 -10.90 -8.50 6.62
C LYS A 73 -10.15 -9.50 5.73
N TYR A 74 -9.40 -9.02 4.75
CA TYR A 74 -8.83 -9.86 3.70
C TYR A 74 -7.30 -9.84 3.64
N GLY A 75 -6.63 -9.04 4.49
CA GLY A 75 -5.18 -8.93 4.46
C GLY A 75 -4.47 -10.22 4.83
N VAL A 76 -3.51 -10.64 4.02
CA VAL A 76 -2.75 -11.88 4.22
C VAL A 76 -1.33 -11.59 4.67
N ARG A 77 -0.58 -10.81 3.89
CA ARG A 77 0.82 -10.49 4.19
C ARG A 77 1.29 -9.32 3.36
N LEU A 78 2.40 -8.72 3.77
CA LEU A 78 3.09 -7.72 2.97
C LEU A 78 3.76 -8.40 1.78
N ILE A 79 3.95 -7.63 0.68
CA ILE A 79 4.66 -8.09 -0.51
C ILE A 79 5.86 -7.15 -0.74
N PRO A 80 6.94 -7.29 0.06
CA PRO A 80 8.06 -6.33 0.02
C PRO A 80 8.71 -6.19 -1.35
N GLU A 81 8.72 -7.24 -2.13
CA GLU A 81 9.35 -7.23 -3.46
C GLU A 81 8.72 -6.22 -4.40
N LEU A 82 7.51 -5.75 -4.12
CA LEU A 82 6.83 -4.77 -4.98
C LEU A 82 7.11 -3.33 -4.57
N TYR A 83 7.72 -3.07 -3.40
CA TYR A 83 7.82 -1.68 -2.94
C TYR A 83 9.05 -1.33 -2.12
N GLU A 84 9.77 -2.31 -1.54
CA GLU A 84 10.83 -1.95 -0.58
C GLU A 84 11.95 -1.13 -1.20
N HIS A 85 12.22 -1.33 -2.48
CA HIS A 85 13.25 -0.57 -3.21
C HIS A 85 12.89 0.92 -3.36
N LEU A 86 11.64 1.29 -3.14
CA LEU A 86 11.17 2.67 -3.26
C LEU A 86 11.35 3.45 -1.96
N ASN A 87 11.48 2.75 -0.84
CA ASN A 87 11.44 3.34 0.50
C ASN A 87 12.82 3.55 1.08
N PRO A 88 12.97 4.48 2.04
CA PRO A 88 12.00 5.49 2.46
C PRO A 88 12.03 6.72 1.58
N MET A 89 11.07 7.62 1.78
CA MET A 89 10.97 8.83 0.97
C MET A 89 10.30 9.96 1.75
N PRO A 90 10.39 11.21 1.26
CA PRO A 90 9.65 12.31 1.89
C PRO A 90 8.15 12.11 1.77
N PHE A 91 7.39 12.78 2.64
CA PHE A 91 5.94 12.65 2.68
C PHE A 91 5.28 12.92 1.32
N GLU A 92 5.67 14.02 0.67
CA GLU A 92 5.07 14.39 -0.62
C GLU A 92 5.37 13.35 -1.70
N ALA A 93 6.58 12.81 -1.70
CA ALA A 93 6.95 11.77 -2.65
C ALA A 93 6.16 10.50 -2.39
N ALA A 94 5.97 10.15 -1.11
CA ALA A 94 5.20 8.95 -0.75
C ALA A 94 3.74 9.09 -1.15
N THR A 95 3.17 10.28 -0.99
CA THR A 95 1.80 10.55 -1.38
C THR A 95 1.61 10.33 -2.88
N GLN A 96 2.55 10.84 -3.68
CA GLN A 96 2.50 10.67 -5.13
C GLN A 96 2.80 9.22 -5.52
N MET A 97 3.77 8.61 -4.88
CA MET A 97 4.17 7.23 -5.20
C MET A 97 3.04 6.23 -4.89
N GLU A 98 2.28 6.49 -3.84
CA GLU A 98 1.13 5.63 -3.51
C GLU A 98 0.15 5.56 -4.67
N ILE A 99 -0.13 6.70 -5.30
CA ILE A 99 -1.03 6.77 -6.45
C ILE A 99 -0.42 6.07 -7.65
N GLU A 100 0.85 6.38 -7.95
CA GLU A 100 1.52 5.83 -9.12
C GLU A 100 1.70 4.32 -9.03
N LEU A 101 2.06 3.84 -7.86
CA LEU A 101 2.24 2.41 -7.64
C LEU A 101 0.92 1.66 -7.84
N ALA A 102 -0.18 2.23 -7.32
CA ALA A 102 -1.50 1.63 -7.51
C ALA A 102 -1.87 1.57 -8.99
N GLU A 103 -1.60 2.65 -9.73
CA GLU A 103 -1.88 2.70 -11.17
C GLU A 103 -1.03 1.72 -11.95
N ASP A 104 0.26 1.62 -11.60
CA ASP A 104 1.17 0.68 -12.26
C ASP A 104 0.73 -0.75 -12.04
N LEU A 105 0.34 -1.10 -10.82
CA LEU A 105 -0.13 -2.45 -10.52
C LEU A 105 -1.44 -2.77 -11.24
N ARG A 106 -2.34 -1.79 -11.35
CA ARG A 106 -3.56 -1.98 -12.16
C ARG A 106 -3.21 -2.25 -13.62
N ALA A 107 -2.26 -1.49 -14.15
CA ALA A 107 -1.83 -1.66 -15.54
C ALA A 107 -1.22 -3.04 -15.78
N GLU A 108 -0.63 -3.64 -14.74
CA GLU A 108 -0.06 -4.98 -14.81
C GLU A 108 -1.11 -6.08 -14.61
N GLY A 109 -2.34 -5.72 -14.32
CA GLY A 109 -3.42 -6.69 -14.19
C GLY A 109 -3.82 -7.05 -12.76
N TYR A 110 -3.14 -6.52 -11.75
CA TYR A 110 -3.52 -6.74 -10.36
C TYR A 110 -4.90 -6.15 -10.07
N THR A 111 -5.61 -6.75 -9.11
CA THR A 111 -6.82 -6.17 -8.57
C THR A 111 -6.42 -5.29 -7.40
N VAL A 112 -6.48 -3.97 -7.58
CA VAL A 112 -5.92 -3.01 -6.63
C VAL A 112 -7.00 -2.31 -5.83
N THR A 113 -6.78 -2.24 -4.50
CA THR A 113 -7.56 -1.43 -3.56
C THR A 113 -6.61 -0.44 -2.91
N GLY A 114 -7.14 0.59 -2.26
CA GLY A 114 -6.31 1.63 -1.69
C GLY A 114 -5.69 2.49 -2.78
N GLY A 115 -4.50 3.04 -2.51
CA GLY A 115 -3.82 3.90 -3.48
C GLY A 115 -4.52 5.25 -3.64
N ARG A 116 -5.32 5.60 -2.66
CA ARG A 116 -6.11 6.83 -2.57
C ARG A 116 -7.25 6.89 -3.62
#